data_1d1e3687aa74c377818ae110c7fcfd78
#
_entry.id   1d1e3687aa74c377818ae110c7fcfd78
#
_cell.length_a   1.000
_cell.length_b   1.000
_cell.length_c   1.000
_cell.angle_alpha   90.00
_cell.angle_beta   90.00
_cell.angle_gamma   90.00
#
_symmetry.space_group_name_H-M   'P 1'
#
loop_
_entity.id
_entity.type
_entity.pdbx_description
1 polymer ?
#
loop_
_entity_poly.entity_id
_entity_poly.type
_entity_poly.pdbx_seq_one_letter_code
_entity_poly.pdbx_strand_id
1 'polypeptide(L)'
;MSDWRLNGQERYPSNAILYKATFPDFWQTAYARKNRFYQKIARYARRHVEATGKGGEFLEGEKIRHFWHEHCEFCWEKATTDTACTFYCTEDLHYWICAECFGDFARRFHWQVRPVEELCGQTNIS
;
A
#
# COMPACT_ATOMS: atom_id res chain seq x y z
N MET A 1 26.31 12.33 -8.79
CA MET A 1 25.18 12.31 -9.71
C MET A 1 23.92 11.89 -8.97
N SER A 2 22.90 12.69 -9.00
CA SER A 2 21.70 12.32 -8.28
C SER A 2 20.83 11.40 -9.12
N ASP A 3 20.22 10.45 -8.45
CA ASP A 3 19.30 9.53 -9.07
C ASP A 3 18.02 10.30 -9.39
N TRP A 4 17.52 10.15 -10.61
CA TRP A 4 16.31 10.87 -11.03
C TRP A 4 15.12 10.55 -10.12
N ARG A 5 15.12 9.36 -9.52
CA ARG A 5 14.03 8.95 -8.65
C ARG A 5 13.97 9.77 -7.37
N LEU A 6 15.08 10.40 -7.01
CA LEU A 6 15.15 11.21 -5.79
C LEU A 6 14.76 12.66 -6.04
N ASN A 7 14.49 13.00 -7.28
CA ASN A 7 14.16 14.37 -7.62
C ASN A 7 12.83 14.76 -6.96
N GLY A 8 12.90 15.67 -6.02
CA GLY A 8 11.73 16.06 -5.25
C GLY A 8 11.43 15.17 -4.06
N GLN A 9 12.21 14.12 -3.86
CA GLN A 9 11.96 13.16 -2.78
C GLN A 9 12.97 13.28 -1.65
N GLU A 10 13.78 14.32 -1.65
CA GLU A 10 14.75 14.53 -0.57
C GLU A 10 14.06 14.74 0.77
N ARG A 11 12.78 15.08 0.73
CA ARG A 11 11.99 15.26 1.96
C ARG A 11 11.36 13.99 2.47
N TYR A 12 11.56 12.88 1.77
CA TYR A 12 10.94 11.64 2.20
C TYR A 12 11.41 11.31 3.60
N PRO A 13 10.51 10.82 4.46
CA PRO A 13 10.86 10.61 5.87
C PRO A 13 12.07 9.73 6.04
N SER A 14 13.06 10.22 6.77
CA SER A 14 14.19 9.42 7.21
C SER A 14 13.81 8.71 8.50
N ASN A 15 14.44 7.57 8.75
CA ASN A 15 14.21 6.79 9.96
C ASN A 15 12.78 6.27 10.09
N ALA A 16 12.09 6.17 8.96
CA ALA A 16 10.72 5.69 8.98
C ALA A 16 10.66 4.18 9.14
N ILE A 17 9.58 3.70 9.73
CA ILE A 17 9.31 2.27 9.79
C ILE A 17 8.40 1.94 8.63
N LEU A 18 8.83 0.97 7.82
CA LEU A 18 8.06 0.52 6.68
C LEU A 18 7.60 -0.91 6.89
N TYR A 19 6.45 -1.23 6.36
CA TYR A 19 5.85 -2.55 6.50
C TYR A 19 5.88 -3.27 5.17
N LYS A 20 6.44 -4.48 5.16
CA LYS A 20 6.63 -5.24 3.93
C LYS A 20 5.34 -5.99 3.58
N ALA A 21 4.78 -5.67 2.44
CA ALA A 21 3.55 -6.28 1.96
C ALA A 21 3.81 -7.03 0.66
N THR A 22 3.47 -8.31 0.63
CA THR A 22 3.61 -9.14 -0.55
C THR A 22 2.22 -9.48 -1.08
N PHE A 23 1.97 -9.15 -2.33
CA PHE A 23 0.68 -9.42 -2.97
C PHE A 23 0.78 -10.68 -3.83
N PRO A 24 -0.30 -11.43 -3.98
CA PRO A 24 -1.66 -11.14 -3.48
C PRO A 24 -1.90 -11.55 -2.03
N ASP A 25 -0.91 -12.13 -1.35
CA ASP A 25 -1.11 -12.67 0.00
C ASP A 25 -1.62 -11.62 0.98
N PHE A 26 -1.08 -10.42 0.90
CA PHE A 26 -1.52 -9.36 1.80
C PHE A 26 -3.00 -9.02 1.59
N TRP A 27 -3.45 -9.04 0.35
CA TRP A 27 -4.87 -8.80 0.10
C TRP A 27 -5.74 -9.90 0.68
N GLN A 28 -5.33 -11.16 0.55
CA GLN A 28 -6.10 -12.26 1.09
C GLN A 28 -6.28 -12.10 2.60
N THR A 29 -5.21 -11.76 3.29
CA THR A 29 -5.26 -11.52 4.73
C THR A 29 -6.13 -10.31 5.05
N ALA A 30 -5.97 -9.25 4.30
CA ALA A 30 -6.73 -8.02 4.53
C ALA A 30 -8.22 -8.27 4.38
N TYR A 31 -8.60 -9.02 3.36
CA TYR A 31 -10.00 -9.33 3.12
C TYR A 31 -10.56 -10.23 4.21
N ALA A 32 -9.80 -11.26 4.58
CA ALA A 32 -10.27 -12.20 5.59
C ALA A 32 -10.47 -11.54 6.96
N ARG A 33 -9.59 -10.61 7.30
CA ARG A 33 -9.63 -9.95 8.61
C ARG A 33 -10.32 -8.61 8.61
N LYS A 34 -10.65 -8.08 7.45
CA LYS A 34 -11.25 -6.75 7.33
C LYS A 34 -10.40 -5.71 8.05
N ASN A 35 -9.09 -5.77 7.83
CA ASN A 35 -8.14 -4.91 8.52
C ASN A 35 -8.14 -3.49 7.98
N ARG A 36 -7.19 -2.68 8.43
CA ARG A 36 -7.12 -1.27 8.04
C ARG A 36 -6.93 -1.09 6.54
N PHE A 37 -6.16 -1.95 5.91
CA PHE A 37 -5.95 -1.89 4.47
C PHE A 37 -7.26 -2.14 3.72
N TYR A 38 -7.98 -3.18 4.12
CA TYR A 38 -9.28 -3.46 3.53
C TYR A 38 -10.23 -2.29 3.72
N GLN A 39 -10.27 -1.72 4.92
CA GLN A 39 -11.20 -0.63 5.21
C GLN A 39 -10.88 0.62 4.40
N LYS A 40 -9.59 0.87 4.16
CA LYS A 40 -9.19 1.99 3.32
C LYS A 40 -9.71 1.83 1.90
N ILE A 41 -9.57 0.63 1.34
CA ILE A 41 -10.05 0.36 -0.02
C ILE A 41 -11.57 0.44 -0.07
N ALA A 42 -12.24 -0.11 0.93
CA ALA A 42 -13.69 -0.10 0.98
C ALA A 42 -14.24 1.32 1.02
N ARG A 43 -13.59 2.18 1.79
CA ARG A 43 -14.02 3.58 1.89
C ARG A 43 -13.83 4.30 0.56
N TYR A 44 -12.72 4.06 -0.08
CA TYR A 44 -12.43 4.66 -1.38
C TYR A 44 -13.44 4.20 -2.42
N ALA A 45 -13.75 2.92 -2.44
CA ALA A 45 -14.70 2.37 -3.39
C ALA A 45 -16.09 2.97 -3.20
N ARG A 46 -16.53 3.07 -1.95
CA ARG A 46 -17.84 3.67 -1.67
C ARG A 46 -17.92 5.12 -2.13
N ARG A 47 -16.85 5.88 -1.90
CA ARG A 47 -16.83 7.28 -2.34
C ARG A 47 -16.90 7.37 -3.85
N HIS A 48 -16.24 6.46 -4.54
CA HIS A 48 -16.26 6.45 -6.00
C HIS A 48 -17.68 6.18 -6.52
N VAL A 49 -18.36 5.19 -5.95
CA VAL A 49 -19.72 4.86 -6.36
C VAL A 49 -20.68 6.02 -6.06
N GLU A 50 -20.52 6.64 -4.91
CA GLU A 50 -21.35 7.78 -4.54
C GLU A 50 -21.14 8.96 -5.50
N ALA A 51 -19.91 9.17 -5.91
CA ALA A 51 -19.59 10.29 -6.79
C ALA A 51 -19.98 10.06 -8.24
N THR A 52 -19.89 8.81 -8.71
CA THR A 52 -20.09 8.52 -10.13
C THR A 52 -21.38 7.75 -10.44
N GLY A 53 -21.95 7.09 -9.44
CA GLY A 53 -23.09 6.21 -9.64
C GLY A 53 -22.73 4.93 -10.37
N LYS A 54 -21.44 4.65 -10.56
CA LYS A 54 -20.98 3.48 -11.31
C LYS A 54 -20.10 2.60 -10.46
N GLY A 55 -20.06 1.32 -10.81
CA GLY A 55 -19.16 0.38 -10.15
C GLY A 55 -19.72 -0.24 -8.89
N GLY A 56 -21.02 -0.06 -8.61
CA GLY A 56 -21.61 -0.59 -7.40
C GLY A 56 -21.50 -2.10 -7.28
N GLU A 57 -21.40 -2.81 -8.41
CA GLU A 57 -21.26 -4.24 -8.41
C GLU A 57 -19.92 -4.71 -7.84
N PHE A 58 -18.93 -3.82 -7.77
CA PHE A 58 -17.65 -4.16 -7.21
C PHE A 58 -17.56 -3.91 -5.72
N LEU A 59 -18.63 -3.45 -5.09
CA LEU A 59 -18.61 -3.23 -3.65
C LEU A 59 -18.86 -4.50 -2.85
N GLU A 60 -19.16 -5.60 -3.52
CA GLU A 60 -19.47 -6.85 -2.85
C GLU A 60 -18.25 -7.72 -2.68
N GLY A 61 -18.01 -8.15 -1.45
CA GLY A 61 -16.98 -9.11 -1.15
C GLY A 61 -15.59 -8.66 -1.59
N GLU A 62 -14.83 -9.61 -2.08
CA GLU A 62 -13.44 -9.35 -2.41
C GLU A 62 -13.25 -8.56 -3.70
N LYS A 63 -14.33 -8.33 -4.44
CA LYS A 63 -14.22 -7.55 -5.68
C LYS A 63 -13.83 -6.10 -5.42
N ILE A 64 -14.01 -5.66 -4.19
CA ILE A 64 -13.69 -4.29 -3.81
C ILE A 64 -12.22 -3.95 -4.11
N ARG A 65 -11.36 -4.97 -4.17
CA ARG A 65 -9.94 -4.80 -4.45
C ARG A 65 -9.66 -4.12 -5.78
N HIS A 66 -10.58 -4.20 -6.72
CA HIS A 66 -10.39 -3.62 -8.04
C HIS A 66 -10.37 -2.08 -8.01
N PHE A 67 -10.74 -1.49 -6.91
CA PHE A 67 -10.68 -0.05 -6.74
C PHE A 67 -9.33 0.43 -6.24
N TRP A 68 -8.40 -0.48 -6.00
CA TRP A 68 -7.13 -0.08 -5.40
C TRP A 68 -5.97 -0.29 -6.36
N HIS A 69 -5.15 0.71 -6.46
CA HIS A 69 -3.80 0.58 -6.96
C HIS A 69 -3.00 1.72 -6.38
N GLU A 70 -1.69 1.53 -6.32
CA GLU A 70 -0.78 2.57 -5.85
C GLU A 70 0.46 2.55 -6.73
N HIS A 71 1.26 3.57 -6.59
CA HIS A 71 2.50 3.67 -7.35
C HIS A 71 3.65 3.90 -6.38
N CYS A 72 4.81 3.35 -6.73
CA CYS A 72 6.01 3.61 -5.96
C CYS A 72 6.27 5.11 -5.93
N GLU A 73 6.57 5.64 -4.75
CA GLU A 73 6.84 7.06 -4.58
C GLU A 73 8.05 7.53 -5.38
N PHE A 74 8.94 6.62 -5.74
CA PHE A 74 10.19 6.99 -6.38
C PHE A 74 10.20 6.71 -7.88
N CYS A 75 9.73 5.55 -8.31
CA CYS A 75 9.82 5.16 -9.71
C CYS A 75 8.49 4.98 -10.41
N TRP A 76 7.38 5.11 -9.67
CA TRP A 76 6.03 4.99 -10.19
C TRP A 76 5.64 3.58 -10.59
N GLU A 77 6.39 2.57 -10.18
CA GLU A 77 6.01 1.18 -10.38
C GLU A 77 4.64 0.95 -9.77
N LYS A 78 3.76 0.31 -10.51
CA LYS A 78 2.38 0.13 -10.07
C LYS A 78 2.22 -1.09 -9.19
N ALA A 79 1.48 -0.94 -8.09
CA ALA A 79 1.11 -2.03 -7.22
C ALA A 79 -0.38 -2.31 -7.35
N THR A 80 -0.74 -3.58 -7.48
CA THR A 80 -2.14 -3.99 -7.48
C THR A 80 -2.29 -5.20 -6.57
N THR A 81 -3.52 -5.48 -6.16
CA THR A 81 -3.76 -6.57 -5.23
C THR A 81 -3.66 -7.94 -5.85
N ASP A 82 -3.76 -8.04 -7.17
CA ASP A 82 -3.77 -9.33 -7.85
C ASP A 82 -2.51 -9.61 -8.66
N THR A 83 -1.54 -8.71 -8.63
CA THR A 83 -0.26 -8.92 -9.31
C THR A 83 0.78 -9.31 -8.27
N ALA A 84 1.53 -10.38 -8.54
CA ALA A 84 2.57 -10.82 -7.62
C ALA A 84 3.66 -9.74 -7.53
N CYS A 85 3.74 -9.09 -6.39
CA CYS A 85 4.73 -8.03 -6.18
C CYS A 85 4.93 -7.78 -4.68
N THR A 86 6.06 -7.18 -4.36
CA THR A 86 6.36 -6.81 -2.98
C THR A 86 6.55 -5.31 -2.91
N PHE A 87 5.85 -4.69 -1.98
CA PHE A 87 5.96 -3.26 -1.72
C PHE A 87 6.15 -3.03 -0.24
N TYR A 88 6.65 -1.85 0.09
CA TYR A 88 6.84 -1.43 1.48
C TYR A 88 6.00 -0.19 1.69
N CYS A 89 5.25 -0.15 2.78
CA CYS A 89 4.34 0.97 3.02
C CYS A 89 4.51 1.56 4.40
N THR A 90 4.10 2.81 4.56
CA THR A 90 4.09 3.46 5.85
C THR A 90 2.88 3.00 6.66
N GLU A 91 2.91 3.29 7.97
CA GLU A 91 1.86 2.84 8.88
C GLU A 91 0.49 3.36 8.47
N ASP A 92 0.43 4.55 7.91
CA ASP A 92 -0.83 5.12 7.47
C ASP A 92 -1.28 4.62 6.09
N LEU A 93 -0.51 3.72 5.48
CA LEU A 93 -0.82 3.14 4.18
C LEU A 93 -0.85 4.19 3.06
N HIS A 94 -0.19 5.31 3.28
CA HIS A 94 -0.22 6.41 2.32
C HIS A 94 0.91 6.33 1.30
N TYR A 95 2.12 5.98 1.73
CA TYR A 95 3.27 5.90 0.85
C TYR A 95 3.63 4.46 0.57
N TRP A 96 3.92 4.16 -0.69
CA TRP A 96 4.26 2.81 -1.13
C TRP A 96 5.55 2.85 -1.90
N ILE A 97 6.45 1.92 -1.62
CA ILE A 97 7.78 1.87 -2.22
C ILE A 97 8.00 0.47 -2.75
N CYS A 98 8.36 0.35 -4.03
CA CYS A 98 8.59 -0.96 -4.61
C CYS A 98 9.87 -1.58 -4.04
N ALA A 99 10.00 -2.89 -4.19
CA ALA A 99 11.13 -3.62 -3.61
C ALA A 99 12.47 -3.12 -4.15
N GLU A 100 12.52 -2.77 -5.43
CA GLU A 100 13.76 -2.29 -6.02
C GLU A 100 14.19 -0.95 -5.43
N CYS A 101 13.26 0.01 -5.35
CA CYS A 101 13.59 1.30 -4.76
C CYS A 101 13.89 1.18 -3.28
N PHE A 102 13.19 0.30 -2.57
CA PHE A 102 13.51 0.05 -1.18
C PHE A 102 14.96 -0.43 -1.05
N GLY A 103 15.36 -1.39 -1.87
CA GLY A 103 16.72 -1.90 -1.82
C GLY A 103 17.76 -0.83 -2.09
N ASP A 104 17.45 0.08 -3.01
CA ASP A 104 18.40 1.12 -3.38
C ASP A 104 18.50 2.25 -2.36
N PHE A 105 17.43 2.56 -1.65
CA PHE A 105 17.37 3.76 -0.83
C PHE A 105 17.22 3.52 0.67
N ALA A 106 16.98 2.29 1.10
CA ALA A 106 16.73 2.02 2.51
C ALA A 106 17.87 2.51 3.41
N ARG A 107 19.11 2.30 2.97
CA ARG A 107 20.26 2.71 3.76
C ARG A 107 20.38 4.25 3.80
N ARG A 108 20.10 4.88 2.67
CA ARG A 108 20.19 6.35 2.60
C ARG A 108 19.21 7.02 3.55
N PHE A 109 17.98 6.49 3.64
CA PHE A 109 16.94 7.07 4.48
C PHE A 109 16.83 6.40 5.84
N HIS A 110 17.65 5.41 6.11
CA HIS A 110 17.67 4.70 7.40
C HIS A 110 16.30 4.09 7.72
N TRP A 111 15.68 3.47 6.73
CA TRP A 111 14.38 2.83 6.93
C TRP A 111 14.53 1.53 7.69
N GLN A 112 13.58 1.27 8.57
CA GLN A 112 13.45 0.00 9.27
C GLN A 112 12.26 -0.74 8.70
N VAL A 113 12.34 -2.08 8.70
CA VAL A 113 11.28 -2.89 8.12
C VAL A 113 10.64 -3.76 9.18
N ARG A 114 9.33 -3.83 9.15
CA ARG A 114 8.56 -4.74 9.97
C ARG A 114 7.61 -5.52 9.10
N PRO A 115 7.23 -6.74 9.53
CA PRO A 115 6.24 -7.51 8.77
C PRO A 115 4.90 -6.80 8.78
N VAL A 116 4.21 -6.87 7.65
CA VAL A 116 2.93 -6.19 7.53
C VAL A 116 1.90 -6.76 8.50
N GLU A 117 2.13 -7.97 9.01
CA GLU A 117 1.25 -8.56 10.00
C GLU A 117 1.20 -7.74 11.29
N GLU A 118 2.26 -7.04 11.62
CA GLU A 118 2.25 -6.16 12.78
C GLU A 118 1.27 -5.01 12.59
N LEU A 119 1.20 -4.51 11.37
CA LEU A 119 0.26 -3.45 11.04
C LEU A 119 -1.17 -3.97 10.99
N CYS A 120 -1.36 -5.15 10.43
CA CYS A 120 -2.68 -5.74 10.26
C CYS A 120 -3.17 -6.48 11.49
N GLY A 121 -2.27 -6.85 12.37
CA GLY A 121 -2.67 -7.49 13.62
C GLY A 121 -3.43 -6.55 14.52
N GLN A 122 -3.36 -5.26 14.24
CA GLN A 122 -4.18 -4.30 14.95
C GLN A 122 -5.48 -4.16 14.20
N THR A 123 -6.16 -5.26 14.08
CA THR A 123 -7.46 -5.19 13.48
C THR A 123 -8.33 -4.34 14.36
N ASN A 124 -9.22 -3.73 13.74
CA ASN A 124 -10.21 -2.98 14.37
C ASN A 124 -11.17 -3.87 15.06
N ILE A 125 -10.86 -4.27 16.24
CA ILE A 125 -11.72 -5.13 16.98
C ILE A 125 -12.58 -4.33 17.89
N SER A 126 -12.89 -3.33 17.66
CA SER A 126 -13.82 -2.66 18.54
C SER A 126 -15.19 -2.75 17.96
#